data_b3cea3d6199bd01ea2d8f04c780ca2e9
#
_entry.id   b3cea3d6199bd01ea2d8f04c780ca2e9
#
_cell.length_a   1.000
_cell.length_b   1.000
_cell.length_c   1.000
_cell.angle_alpha   90.00
_cell.angle_beta   90.00
_cell.angle_gamma   90.00
#
_symmetry.space_group_name_H-M   'P 1'
#
loop_
_entity.id
_entity.type
_entity.pdbx_description
1 polymer ?
#
loop_
_entity_poly.entity_id
_entity_poly.type
_entity_poly.pdbx_seq_one_letter_code
_entity_poly.pdbx_strand_id
1 'polypeptide(L)'
;MFLESNKTMLDIIPQSVKDLHKLFKASNKKLYLVGGAVRDFLTGDTPKDFDLATDALPDEVLGIISDKYRTNLQGRAFGVVVAYTKDQPEGMEIATFREDTSKGRNPEVKLGVTIEQDVKRRDISFNGLFFDLDTNEIVDLVGGQQDLKDGVTRMIGDPTERFEEDSLRILRTFRFASRYGHPLHKDTENAIEKRNQLENIDPESGEMKRISQERVIEEMKKAWKQAKDYNHYLAFFTKFDMWDQVFPGVEINTDLVNSKDFVVVFTNLFKNVDTNRLETKLVQEFRIEIENAKKIVFLLELSKMKVEDVLDLFRKRQQCAITDATILEWLEVSNNQNDMLVKFVEYKPTTSSQELMMLGFKGRDLGIKIKELEIEKFKQML
;
A
#
# COMPACT_ATOMS: atom_id res chain seq x y z
N MET A 1 1.61 24.28 0.85
CA MET A 1 2.77 25.18 0.79
C MET A 1 3.31 25.05 -0.63
N PHE A 2 2.82 25.87 -1.55
CA PHE A 2 3.31 25.89 -2.94
C PHE A 2 4.70 26.57 -2.93
N LEU A 3 5.60 26.05 -3.75
CA LEU A 3 7.03 26.38 -3.78
C LEU A 3 7.31 27.89 -3.69
N GLU A 4 7.95 28.32 -2.60
CA GLU A 4 8.73 29.58 -2.52
C GLU A 4 10.22 29.34 -2.90
N SER A 5 10.57 28.17 -3.45
CA SER A 5 11.94 27.88 -3.88
C SER A 5 12.12 28.27 -5.35
N ASN A 6 13.19 29.00 -5.67
CA ASN A 6 13.61 29.35 -7.04
C ASN A 6 14.03 28.12 -7.89
N LYS A 7 13.68 26.89 -7.46
CA LYS A 7 14.00 25.66 -8.20
C LYS A 7 12.93 25.42 -9.26
N THR A 8 13.38 25.18 -10.47
CA THR A 8 12.55 24.73 -11.59
C THR A 8 12.50 23.22 -11.64
N MET A 9 11.52 22.64 -12.36
CA MET A 9 11.48 21.20 -12.61
C MET A 9 12.79 20.71 -13.26
N LEU A 10 13.40 21.48 -14.13
CA LEU A 10 14.66 21.17 -14.79
C LEU A 10 15.85 20.97 -13.85
N ASP A 11 15.82 21.61 -12.68
CA ASP A 11 16.89 21.51 -11.69
C ASP A 11 16.90 20.16 -10.97
N ILE A 12 15.75 19.49 -10.94
CA ILE A 12 15.58 18.20 -10.24
C ILE A 12 15.55 16.99 -11.17
N ILE A 13 15.32 17.21 -12.48
CA ILE A 13 15.28 16.12 -13.47
C ILE A 13 16.66 15.47 -13.60
N PRO A 14 16.77 14.12 -13.50
CA PRO A 14 18.01 13.40 -13.72
C PRO A 14 18.65 13.67 -15.09
N GLN A 15 19.97 13.56 -15.17
CA GLN A 15 20.68 13.76 -16.44
C GLN A 15 20.22 12.75 -17.51
N SER A 16 19.91 11.52 -17.12
CA SER A 16 19.39 10.50 -18.02
C SER A 16 18.06 10.90 -18.69
N VAL A 17 17.16 11.57 -17.98
CA VAL A 17 15.90 12.10 -18.57
C VAL A 17 16.22 13.18 -19.62
N LYS A 18 17.16 14.08 -19.32
CA LYS A 18 17.60 15.12 -20.27
C LYS A 18 18.25 14.52 -21.51
N ASP A 19 18.99 13.45 -21.35
CA ASP A 19 19.64 12.75 -22.47
C ASP A 19 18.64 11.93 -23.31
N LEU A 20 17.66 11.28 -22.66
CA LEU A 20 16.54 10.66 -23.36
C LEU A 20 15.74 11.69 -24.16
N HIS A 21 15.43 12.84 -23.57
CA HIS A 21 14.71 13.92 -24.27
C HIS A 21 15.44 14.35 -25.56
N LYS A 22 16.77 14.50 -25.52
CA LYS A 22 17.56 14.83 -26.75
C LYS A 22 17.41 13.77 -27.82
N LEU A 23 17.40 12.47 -27.45
CA LEU A 23 17.25 11.37 -28.41
C LEU A 23 15.85 11.36 -29.05
N PHE A 24 14.81 11.52 -28.24
CA PHE A 24 13.43 11.59 -28.72
C PHE A 24 13.23 12.79 -29.64
N LYS A 25 13.73 13.96 -29.26
CA LYS A 25 13.69 15.18 -30.06
C LYS A 25 14.40 15.02 -31.41
N ALA A 26 15.58 14.39 -31.42
CA ALA A 26 16.33 14.09 -32.66
C ALA A 26 15.56 13.13 -33.60
N SER A 27 14.68 12.29 -33.02
CA SER A 27 13.80 11.38 -33.76
C SER A 27 12.41 11.99 -34.08
N ASN A 28 12.24 13.29 -33.85
CA ASN A 28 10.97 14.01 -34.02
C ASN A 28 9.81 13.40 -33.22
N LYS A 29 10.12 12.95 -31.96
CA LYS A 29 9.15 12.39 -31.00
C LYS A 29 9.10 13.26 -29.76
N LYS A 30 7.90 13.37 -29.19
CA LYS A 30 7.66 14.07 -27.94
C LYS A 30 7.99 13.19 -26.73
N LEU A 31 8.51 13.79 -25.69
CA LEU A 31 8.74 13.14 -24.41
C LEU A 31 8.29 14.05 -23.25
N TYR A 32 7.46 13.51 -22.41
CA TYR A 32 6.92 14.19 -21.23
C TYR A 32 7.33 13.47 -19.97
N LEU A 33 7.64 14.21 -18.92
CA LEU A 33 7.64 13.66 -17.56
C LEU A 33 6.19 13.61 -17.08
N VAL A 34 5.78 12.55 -16.35
CA VAL A 34 4.36 12.34 -16.02
C VAL A 34 4.11 11.94 -14.57
N GLY A 35 2.88 12.13 -14.14
CA GLY A 35 2.30 11.55 -12.93
C GLY A 35 3.01 11.95 -11.65
N GLY A 36 3.61 10.97 -10.98
CA GLY A 36 4.20 11.11 -9.64
C GLY A 36 5.22 12.22 -9.52
N ALA A 37 6.17 12.30 -10.46
CA ALA A 37 7.25 13.28 -10.41
C ALA A 37 6.74 14.73 -10.55
N VAL A 38 5.79 14.97 -11.47
CA VAL A 38 5.23 16.32 -11.68
C VAL A 38 4.42 16.76 -10.45
N ARG A 39 3.59 15.87 -9.93
CA ARG A 39 2.81 16.12 -8.72
C ARG A 39 3.70 16.39 -7.50
N ASP A 40 4.69 15.52 -7.24
CA ASP A 40 5.56 15.64 -6.07
C ASP A 40 6.37 16.93 -6.13
N PHE A 41 6.83 17.35 -7.31
CA PHE A 41 7.44 18.66 -7.50
C PHE A 41 6.50 19.80 -7.10
N LEU A 42 5.24 19.77 -7.54
CA LEU A 42 4.26 20.81 -7.23
C LEU A 42 3.89 20.87 -5.74
N THR A 43 3.96 19.76 -5.04
CA THR A 43 3.73 19.69 -3.59
C THR A 43 4.97 20.04 -2.75
N GLY A 44 6.12 20.27 -3.39
CA GLY A 44 7.39 20.56 -2.72
C GLY A 44 8.13 19.31 -2.23
N ASP A 45 7.65 18.12 -2.60
CA ASP A 45 8.31 16.87 -2.35
C ASP A 45 9.43 16.62 -3.38
N THR A 46 10.43 15.84 -3.01
CA THR A 46 11.46 15.41 -3.95
C THR A 46 11.00 14.15 -4.67
N PRO A 47 10.80 14.18 -6.01
CA PRO A 47 10.45 12.98 -6.77
C PRO A 47 11.51 11.90 -6.64
N LYS A 48 11.07 10.64 -6.51
CA LYS A 48 11.96 9.47 -6.45
C LYS A 48 12.01 8.72 -7.78
N ASP A 49 10.86 8.64 -8.44
CA ASP A 49 10.66 7.92 -9.69
C ASP A 49 10.30 8.93 -10.80
N PHE A 50 10.88 8.77 -11.98
CA PHE A 50 10.70 9.65 -13.12
C PHE A 50 10.10 8.87 -14.29
N ASP A 51 8.77 8.73 -14.28
CA ASP A 51 8.03 8.10 -15.36
C ASP A 51 7.89 9.06 -16.54
N LEU A 52 7.99 8.52 -17.75
CA LEU A 52 7.93 9.25 -19.00
C LEU A 52 6.76 8.78 -19.85
N ALA A 53 6.22 9.70 -20.65
CA ALA A 53 5.23 9.37 -21.66
C ALA A 53 5.59 9.98 -23.00
N THR A 54 5.20 9.31 -24.11
CA THR A 54 5.61 9.68 -25.45
C THR A 54 4.53 9.36 -26.49
N ASP A 55 4.57 10.05 -27.63
CA ASP A 55 3.83 9.71 -28.85
C ASP A 55 4.51 8.61 -29.69
N ALA A 56 5.73 8.20 -29.33
CA ALA A 56 6.44 7.12 -29.98
C ALA A 56 5.82 5.75 -29.62
N LEU A 57 5.64 4.88 -30.63
CA LEU A 57 5.26 3.49 -30.41
C LEU A 57 6.41 2.70 -29.75
N PRO A 58 6.14 1.56 -29.08
CA PRO A 58 7.19 0.81 -28.37
C PRO A 58 8.38 0.43 -29.25
N ASP A 59 8.17 0.08 -30.50
CA ASP A 59 9.26 -0.24 -31.45
C ASP A 59 10.07 0.99 -31.85
N GLU A 60 9.44 2.15 -31.96
CA GLU A 60 10.13 3.41 -32.18
C GLU A 60 10.93 3.80 -30.93
N VAL A 61 10.36 3.63 -29.74
CA VAL A 61 11.09 3.83 -28.46
C VAL A 61 12.36 2.98 -28.44
N LEU A 62 12.25 1.69 -28.76
CA LEU A 62 13.40 0.78 -28.83
C LEU A 62 14.45 1.25 -29.85
N GLY A 63 14.01 1.62 -31.06
CA GLY A 63 14.90 2.15 -32.09
C GLY A 63 15.67 3.41 -31.64
N ILE A 64 15.07 4.22 -30.77
CA ILE A 64 15.68 5.45 -30.24
C ILE A 64 16.70 5.16 -29.16
N ILE A 65 16.45 4.16 -28.27
CA ILE A 65 17.22 4.03 -27.03
C ILE A 65 18.07 2.77 -26.90
N SER A 66 17.81 1.68 -27.68
CA SER A 66 18.43 0.36 -27.46
C SER A 66 19.95 0.34 -27.60
N ASP A 67 20.53 1.22 -28.40
CA ASP A 67 21.99 1.32 -28.57
C ASP A 67 22.72 1.94 -27.38
N LYS A 68 21.97 2.62 -26.48
CA LYS A 68 22.55 3.38 -25.37
C LYS A 68 22.12 2.87 -24.00
N TYR A 69 20.97 2.23 -23.90
CA TYR A 69 20.38 1.83 -22.62
C TYR A 69 19.93 0.37 -22.64
N ARG A 70 20.18 -0.32 -21.53
CA ARG A 70 19.56 -1.63 -21.29
C ARG A 70 18.04 -1.43 -21.12
N THR A 71 17.25 -2.29 -21.75
CA THR A 71 15.79 -2.19 -21.76
C THR A 71 15.12 -3.45 -21.21
N ASN A 72 13.89 -3.30 -20.70
CA ASN A 72 12.98 -4.40 -20.37
C ASN A 72 11.67 -4.20 -21.12
N LEU A 73 11.17 -5.28 -21.74
CA LEU A 73 10.03 -5.29 -22.64
C LEU A 73 8.77 -5.99 -22.07
N GLN A 74 8.77 -6.36 -20.80
CA GLN A 74 7.64 -7.06 -20.19
C GLN A 74 6.31 -6.27 -20.32
N GLY A 75 6.39 -4.93 -20.32
CA GLY A 75 5.24 -4.04 -20.50
C GLY A 75 4.91 -3.67 -21.95
N ARG A 76 5.64 -4.19 -22.96
CA ARG A 76 5.52 -3.78 -24.38
C ARG A 76 4.10 -3.90 -24.93
N ALA A 77 3.40 -4.98 -24.60
CA ALA A 77 2.02 -5.19 -25.02
C ALA A 77 1.05 -4.10 -24.50
N PHE A 78 1.42 -3.43 -23.41
CA PHE A 78 0.67 -2.32 -22.83
C PHE A 78 1.29 -0.95 -23.16
N GLY A 79 2.22 -0.91 -24.11
CA GLY A 79 2.87 0.32 -24.54
C GLY A 79 4.00 0.82 -23.64
N VAL A 80 4.57 -0.02 -22.75
CA VAL A 80 5.61 0.39 -21.82
C VAL A 80 6.94 -0.27 -22.14
N VAL A 81 8.01 0.54 -22.22
CA VAL A 81 9.41 0.12 -22.30
C VAL A 81 10.13 0.68 -21.09
N VAL A 82 10.87 -0.16 -20.36
CA VAL A 82 11.68 0.28 -19.21
C VAL A 82 13.15 0.48 -19.67
N ALA A 83 13.71 1.65 -19.40
CA ALA A 83 15.11 1.99 -19.65
C ALA A 83 15.87 2.05 -18.33
N TYR A 84 17.01 1.35 -18.24
CA TYR A 84 17.89 1.35 -17.07
C TYR A 84 19.08 2.27 -17.30
N THR A 85 19.34 3.15 -16.35
CA THR A 85 20.43 4.12 -16.38
C THR A 85 21.25 4.09 -15.08
N LYS A 86 22.39 4.77 -15.05
CA LYS A 86 23.23 4.80 -13.84
C LYS A 86 22.58 5.57 -12.68
N ASP A 87 21.87 6.64 -13.00
CA ASP A 87 21.16 7.50 -12.04
C ASP A 87 19.72 7.05 -11.76
N GLN A 88 19.21 6.07 -12.53
CA GLN A 88 17.91 5.40 -12.33
C GLN A 88 18.09 3.88 -12.49
N PRO A 89 18.73 3.20 -11.51
CA PRO A 89 19.05 1.78 -11.61
C PRO A 89 17.81 0.88 -11.50
N GLU A 90 16.74 1.35 -10.86
CA GLU A 90 15.44 0.65 -10.78
C GLU A 90 14.70 0.64 -12.12
N GLY A 91 15.10 1.53 -13.05
CA GLY A 91 14.51 1.69 -14.37
C GLY A 91 13.53 2.85 -14.45
N MET A 92 13.46 3.48 -15.61
CA MET A 92 12.47 4.50 -15.95
C MET A 92 11.45 3.90 -16.92
N GLU A 93 10.18 4.00 -16.60
CA GLU A 93 9.10 3.60 -17.51
C GLU A 93 8.92 4.68 -18.59
N ILE A 94 8.93 4.27 -19.86
CA ILE A 94 8.61 5.10 -21.01
C ILE A 94 7.32 4.53 -21.61
N ALA A 95 6.21 5.21 -21.37
CA ALA A 95 4.89 4.77 -21.78
C ALA A 95 4.44 5.47 -23.07
N THR A 96 4.09 4.72 -24.10
CA THR A 96 3.38 5.24 -25.28
C THR A 96 2.00 5.73 -24.88
N PHE A 97 1.57 6.89 -25.39
CA PHE A 97 0.19 7.34 -25.21
C PHE A 97 -0.80 6.29 -25.67
N ARG A 98 -1.76 5.97 -24.80
CA ARG A 98 -2.71 4.90 -25.06
C ARG A 98 -4.11 5.23 -24.57
N GLU A 99 -5.07 4.55 -25.15
CA GLU A 99 -6.47 4.52 -24.74
C GLU A 99 -6.82 3.08 -24.35
N ASP A 100 -7.47 2.89 -23.20
CA ASP A 100 -7.96 1.59 -22.78
C ASP A 100 -9.29 1.34 -23.49
N THR A 101 -9.38 0.26 -24.31
CA THR A 101 -10.56 -0.04 -25.15
C THR A 101 -11.48 -1.10 -24.56
N SER A 102 -11.06 -1.77 -23.48
CA SER A 102 -11.88 -2.69 -22.70
C SER A 102 -11.79 -2.39 -21.20
N LYS A 103 -12.72 -2.97 -20.42
CA LYS A 103 -12.76 -2.82 -18.96
C LYS A 103 -11.87 -3.86 -18.26
N GLY A 104 -11.51 -3.62 -17.00
CA GLY A 104 -10.81 -4.55 -16.13
C GLY A 104 -9.32 -4.25 -15.91
N ARG A 105 -8.62 -5.22 -15.30
CA ARG A 105 -7.21 -5.08 -14.86
C ARG A 105 -6.23 -4.94 -16.04
N ASN A 106 -6.43 -5.71 -17.08
CA ASN A 106 -5.57 -5.78 -18.26
C ASN A 106 -6.41 -5.43 -19.48
N PRO A 107 -6.77 -4.15 -19.66
CA PRO A 107 -7.59 -3.74 -20.78
C PRO A 107 -6.85 -3.95 -22.08
N GLU A 108 -7.59 -4.21 -23.15
CA GLU A 108 -7.06 -4.02 -24.49
C GLU A 108 -6.70 -2.55 -24.65
N VAL A 109 -5.60 -2.29 -25.33
CA VAL A 109 -5.07 -0.94 -25.47
C VAL A 109 -4.89 -0.55 -26.93
N LYS A 110 -5.27 0.67 -27.25
CA LYS A 110 -4.94 1.32 -28.52
C LYS A 110 -3.78 2.26 -28.28
N LEU A 111 -2.65 1.97 -28.91
CA LEU A 111 -1.42 2.78 -28.81
C LEU A 111 -1.38 3.89 -29.87
N GLY A 112 -0.54 4.91 -29.63
CA GLY A 112 -0.31 6.01 -30.58
C GLY A 112 -1.49 6.98 -30.64
N VAL A 113 -2.22 7.13 -29.55
CA VAL A 113 -3.29 8.14 -29.40
C VAL A 113 -2.70 9.50 -28.98
N THR A 114 -3.56 10.51 -28.87
CA THR A 114 -3.13 11.85 -28.41
C THR A 114 -2.97 11.92 -26.89
N ILE A 115 -2.28 12.94 -26.38
CA ILE A 115 -2.12 13.18 -24.95
C ILE A 115 -3.48 13.41 -24.26
N GLU A 116 -4.44 14.04 -24.95
CA GLU A 116 -5.80 14.27 -24.46
C GLU A 116 -6.59 12.97 -24.30
N GLN A 117 -6.29 11.96 -25.10
CA GLN A 117 -6.88 10.62 -24.96
C GLN A 117 -6.19 9.84 -23.83
N ASP A 118 -4.85 9.91 -23.73
CA ASP A 118 -4.10 9.22 -22.67
C ASP A 118 -4.47 9.72 -21.28
N VAL A 119 -4.67 11.02 -21.09
CA VAL A 119 -5.02 11.57 -19.78
C VAL A 119 -6.35 11.04 -19.26
N LYS A 120 -7.33 10.78 -20.14
CA LYS A 120 -8.67 10.30 -19.74
C LYS A 120 -8.68 8.93 -19.09
N ARG A 121 -7.70 8.07 -19.39
CA ARG A 121 -7.57 6.75 -18.75
C ARG A 121 -6.92 6.80 -17.37
N ARG A 122 -6.25 7.90 -17.00
CA ARG A 122 -5.58 8.05 -15.71
C ARG A 122 -6.61 8.13 -14.58
N ASP A 123 -6.17 7.96 -13.33
CA ASP A 123 -7.06 7.84 -12.18
C ASP A 123 -7.45 9.21 -11.58
N ILE A 124 -6.51 9.89 -10.95
CA ILE A 124 -6.72 11.11 -10.18
C ILE A 124 -6.20 12.33 -10.96
N SER A 125 -6.91 13.46 -10.89
CA SER A 125 -6.60 14.66 -11.66
C SER A 125 -5.15 15.11 -11.55
N PHE A 126 -4.59 15.15 -10.35
CA PHE A 126 -3.19 15.53 -10.15
C PHE A 126 -2.15 14.43 -10.54
N ASN A 127 -2.59 13.22 -10.87
CA ASN A 127 -1.76 12.20 -11.51
C ASN A 127 -1.85 12.30 -13.05
N GLY A 128 -2.77 13.11 -13.57
CA GLY A 128 -2.93 13.42 -14.99
C GLY A 128 -2.07 14.59 -15.48
N LEU A 129 -1.13 15.06 -14.68
CA LEU A 129 -0.22 16.15 -15.05
C LEU A 129 0.95 15.62 -15.88
N PHE A 130 1.33 16.41 -16.90
CA PHE A 130 2.50 16.16 -17.72
C PHE A 130 3.42 17.40 -17.64
N PHE A 131 4.72 17.18 -17.74
CA PHE A 131 5.68 18.24 -17.92
C PHE A 131 6.34 18.09 -19.29
N ASP A 132 6.12 19.07 -20.15
CA ASP A 132 6.68 19.12 -21.50
C ASP A 132 8.16 19.50 -21.42
N LEU A 133 9.02 18.57 -21.81
CA LEU A 133 10.47 18.76 -21.80
C LEU A 133 10.98 19.70 -22.92
N ASP A 134 10.17 19.97 -23.94
CA ASP A 134 10.50 20.93 -25.01
C ASP A 134 10.22 22.39 -24.60
N THR A 135 9.05 22.63 -23.99
CA THR A 135 8.59 23.98 -23.60
C THR A 135 8.93 24.34 -22.16
N ASN A 136 9.24 23.31 -21.32
CA ASN A 136 9.44 23.44 -19.87
C ASN A 136 8.19 23.92 -19.13
N GLU A 137 7.02 23.53 -19.61
CA GLU A 137 5.73 23.90 -19.04
C GLU A 137 4.95 22.67 -18.58
N ILE A 138 4.10 22.87 -17.57
CA ILE A 138 3.16 21.85 -17.12
C ILE A 138 1.94 21.87 -18.02
N VAL A 139 1.64 20.73 -18.65
CA VAL A 139 0.43 20.49 -19.42
C VAL A 139 -0.60 19.86 -18.48
N ASP A 140 -1.65 20.61 -18.19
CA ASP A 140 -2.76 20.22 -17.33
C ASP A 140 -4.07 20.24 -18.14
N LEU A 141 -4.55 19.07 -18.49
CA LEU A 141 -5.77 18.89 -19.32
C LEU A 141 -7.01 18.56 -18.46
N VAL A 142 -6.85 18.40 -17.14
CA VAL A 142 -7.89 17.88 -16.25
C VAL A 142 -8.07 18.68 -14.96
N GLY A 143 -7.37 19.80 -14.82
CA GLY A 143 -7.45 20.67 -13.65
C GLY A 143 -6.71 20.16 -12.41
N GLY A 144 -5.72 19.28 -12.62
CA GLY A 144 -4.98 18.67 -11.54
C GLY A 144 -4.16 19.62 -10.69
N GLN A 145 -3.62 20.71 -11.28
CA GLN A 145 -2.93 21.76 -10.52
C GLN A 145 -3.88 22.51 -9.58
N GLN A 146 -5.10 22.79 -10.05
CA GLN A 146 -6.10 23.47 -9.22
C GLN A 146 -6.56 22.56 -8.08
N ASP A 147 -6.83 21.28 -8.35
CA ASP A 147 -7.21 20.31 -7.31
C ASP A 147 -6.12 20.13 -6.24
N LEU A 148 -4.83 20.13 -6.62
CA LEU A 148 -3.73 20.15 -5.65
C LEU A 148 -3.73 21.41 -4.79
N LYS A 149 -3.96 22.58 -5.41
CA LYS A 149 -4.00 23.86 -4.73
C LYS A 149 -5.19 23.95 -3.77
N ASP A 150 -6.35 23.45 -4.18
CA ASP A 150 -7.58 23.44 -3.38
C ASP A 150 -7.56 22.35 -2.31
N GLY A 151 -6.57 21.43 -2.36
CA GLY A 151 -6.43 20.33 -1.43
C GLY A 151 -7.56 19.29 -1.57
N VAL A 152 -7.91 18.91 -2.81
CA VAL A 152 -9.03 18.01 -3.11
C VAL A 152 -8.55 16.84 -3.98
N THR A 153 -9.10 15.65 -3.74
CA THR A 153 -8.84 14.46 -4.56
C THR A 153 -10.04 14.17 -5.47
N ARG A 154 -9.82 14.28 -6.79
CA ARG A 154 -10.83 14.13 -7.83
C ARG A 154 -10.46 13.02 -8.81
N MET A 155 -11.41 12.16 -9.14
CA MET A 155 -11.30 11.19 -10.24
C MET A 155 -11.38 11.91 -11.59
N ILE A 156 -10.56 11.52 -12.57
CA ILE A 156 -10.62 12.02 -13.94
C ILE A 156 -11.83 11.42 -14.66
N GLY A 157 -12.61 12.25 -15.37
CA GLY A 157 -13.80 11.82 -16.09
C GLY A 157 -15.01 11.59 -15.17
N ASP A 158 -15.97 10.78 -15.61
CA ASP A 158 -17.11 10.38 -14.79
C ASP A 158 -16.67 9.34 -13.75
N PRO A 159 -16.72 9.64 -12.44
CA PRO A 159 -16.27 8.71 -11.42
C PRO A 159 -17.04 7.39 -11.41
N THR A 160 -18.33 7.39 -11.77
CA THR A 160 -19.16 6.18 -11.80
C THR A 160 -18.64 5.23 -12.87
N GLU A 161 -18.46 5.72 -14.08
CA GLU A 161 -17.90 4.92 -15.20
C GLU A 161 -16.49 4.42 -14.85
N ARG A 162 -15.65 5.27 -14.26
CA ARG A 162 -14.28 4.93 -13.89
C ARG A 162 -14.19 3.82 -12.83
N PHE A 163 -15.09 3.82 -11.86
CA PHE A 163 -15.18 2.75 -10.85
C PHE A 163 -15.79 1.46 -11.43
N GLU A 164 -16.64 1.57 -12.47
CA GLU A 164 -17.14 0.39 -13.21
C GLU A 164 -16.08 -0.27 -14.06
N GLU A 165 -15.15 0.51 -14.63
CA GLU A 165 -14.03 -0.04 -15.39
C GLU A 165 -13.07 -0.84 -14.50
N ASP A 166 -12.71 -0.31 -13.33
CA ASP A 166 -11.90 -1.01 -12.32
C ASP A 166 -12.18 -0.44 -10.92
N SER A 167 -12.90 -1.20 -10.12
CA SER A 167 -13.29 -0.80 -8.75
C SER A 167 -12.10 -0.62 -7.80
N LEU A 168 -10.91 -1.15 -8.12
CA LEU A 168 -9.68 -0.86 -7.36
C LEU A 168 -9.36 0.64 -7.32
N ARG A 169 -9.84 1.41 -8.29
CA ARG A 169 -9.69 2.87 -8.32
C ARG A 169 -10.31 3.55 -7.09
N ILE A 170 -11.32 2.93 -6.45
CA ILE A 170 -11.87 3.41 -5.17
C ILE A 170 -10.76 3.41 -4.10
N LEU A 171 -10.06 2.29 -3.92
CA LEU A 171 -8.98 2.18 -2.94
C LEU A 171 -7.78 3.08 -3.28
N ARG A 172 -7.48 3.22 -4.57
CA ARG A 172 -6.46 4.16 -5.05
C ARG A 172 -6.84 5.61 -4.73
N THR A 173 -8.12 5.98 -4.90
CA THR A 173 -8.64 7.29 -4.53
C THR A 173 -8.45 7.56 -3.04
N PHE A 174 -8.79 6.60 -2.18
CA PHE A 174 -8.56 6.70 -0.74
C PHE A 174 -7.07 6.88 -0.41
N ARG A 175 -6.20 6.10 -1.08
CA ARG A 175 -4.75 6.21 -0.88
C ARG A 175 -4.20 7.59 -1.23
N PHE A 176 -4.59 8.15 -2.36
CA PHE A 176 -4.13 9.47 -2.76
C PHE A 176 -4.73 10.58 -1.88
N ALA A 177 -6.00 10.48 -1.51
CA ALA A 177 -6.61 11.38 -0.54
C ALA A 177 -5.83 11.39 0.79
N SER A 178 -5.50 10.21 1.30
CA SER A 178 -4.79 10.05 2.58
C SER A 178 -3.31 10.47 2.50
N ARG A 179 -2.67 10.30 1.34
CA ARG A 179 -1.29 10.74 1.11
C ARG A 179 -1.13 12.24 1.35
N TYR A 180 -2.12 13.03 0.97
CA TYR A 180 -2.09 14.48 1.09
C TYR A 180 -2.96 15.04 2.23
N GLY A 181 -3.78 14.21 2.85
CA GLY A 181 -4.78 14.64 3.82
C GLY A 181 -5.95 15.40 3.18
N HIS A 182 -6.26 15.09 1.93
CA HIS A 182 -7.30 15.76 1.16
C HIS A 182 -8.67 15.08 1.35
N PRO A 183 -9.79 15.83 1.41
CA PRO A 183 -11.10 15.28 1.18
C PRO A 183 -11.28 14.82 -0.27
N LEU A 184 -12.30 14.01 -0.51
CA LEU A 184 -12.72 13.66 -1.86
C LEU A 184 -13.53 14.81 -2.49
N HIS A 185 -13.39 14.99 -3.81
CA HIS A 185 -14.32 15.84 -4.56
C HIS A 185 -15.73 15.27 -4.49
N LYS A 186 -16.74 16.13 -4.43
CA LYS A 186 -18.15 15.73 -4.22
C LYS A 186 -18.64 14.69 -5.24
N ASP A 187 -18.31 14.84 -6.52
CA ASP A 187 -18.76 13.88 -7.53
C ASP A 187 -18.08 12.51 -7.35
N THR A 188 -16.80 12.51 -6.96
CA THR A 188 -16.05 11.28 -6.64
C THR A 188 -16.65 10.59 -5.41
N GLU A 189 -16.95 11.36 -4.37
CA GLU A 189 -17.60 10.88 -3.15
C GLU A 189 -18.98 10.28 -3.43
N ASN A 190 -19.85 11.01 -4.13
CA ASN A 190 -21.20 10.56 -4.50
C ASN A 190 -21.17 9.27 -5.35
N ALA A 191 -20.18 9.11 -6.22
CA ALA A 191 -20.04 7.89 -7.02
C ALA A 191 -19.66 6.68 -6.15
N ILE A 192 -18.80 6.86 -5.14
CA ILE A 192 -18.45 5.81 -4.20
C ILE A 192 -19.64 5.46 -3.31
N GLU A 193 -20.42 6.44 -2.83
CA GLU A 193 -21.64 6.19 -2.05
C GLU A 193 -22.67 5.34 -2.81
N LYS A 194 -22.78 5.56 -4.12
CA LYS A 194 -23.68 4.77 -4.98
C LYS A 194 -23.14 3.39 -5.29
N ARG A 195 -21.83 3.21 -5.31
CA ARG A 195 -21.16 1.96 -5.68
C ARG A 195 -19.91 1.74 -4.83
N ASN A 196 -20.10 1.21 -3.64
CA ASN A 196 -19.03 0.86 -2.70
C ASN A 196 -18.55 -0.61 -2.84
N GLN A 197 -18.83 -1.27 -3.97
CA GLN A 197 -18.48 -2.67 -4.21
C GLN A 197 -17.11 -2.78 -4.87
N LEU A 198 -16.26 -3.67 -4.34
CA LEU A 198 -14.96 -3.99 -4.92
C LEU A 198 -15.07 -5.16 -5.91
N GLU A 199 -15.86 -4.96 -6.94
CA GLU A 199 -16.20 -5.94 -7.97
C GLU A 199 -16.02 -5.37 -9.37
N ASN A 200 -15.54 -6.20 -10.28
CA ASN A 200 -15.41 -5.87 -11.69
C ASN A 200 -16.16 -6.90 -12.53
N ILE A 201 -16.61 -6.51 -13.73
CA ILE A 201 -17.11 -7.46 -14.71
C ILE A 201 -15.93 -8.33 -15.18
N ASP A 202 -16.08 -9.63 -15.02
CA ASP A 202 -15.13 -10.59 -15.56
C ASP A 202 -15.28 -10.63 -17.11
N PRO A 203 -14.21 -10.37 -17.86
CA PRO A 203 -14.30 -10.25 -19.33
C PRO A 203 -14.63 -11.56 -20.04
N GLU A 204 -14.37 -12.72 -19.40
CA GLU A 204 -14.62 -14.03 -20.00
C GLU A 204 -16.06 -14.50 -19.75
N SER A 205 -16.56 -14.34 -18.52
CA SER A 205 -17.91 -14.81 -18.14
C SER A 205 -18.99 -13.74 -18.22
N GLY A 206 -18.63 -12.45 -18.24
CA GLY A 206 -19.57 -11.33 -18.15
C GLY A 206 -20.19 -11.15 -16.74
N GLU A 207 -19.79 -11.94 -15.76
CA GLU A 207 -20.29 -11.89 -14.39
C GLU A 207 -19.52 -10.90 -13.53
N MET A 208 -20.19 -10.36 -12.50
CA MET A 208 -19.51 -9.56 -11.47
C MET A 208 -18.68 -10.47 -10.58
N LYS A 209 -17.38 -10.19 -10.50
CA LYS A 209 -16.42 -10.88 -9.61
C LYS A 209 -15.70 -9.89 -8.72
N ARG A 210 -15.54 -10.27 -7.47
CA ARG A 210 -14.70 -9.49 -6.54
C ARG A 210 -13.29 -9.35 -7.11
N ILE A 211 -12.70 -8.17 -6.92
CA ILE A 211 -11.27 -8.00 -7.18
C ILE A 211 -10.47 -8.89 -6.23
N SER A 212 -9.32 -9.35 -6.70
CA SER A 212 -8.51 -10.28 -5.88
C SER A 212 -8.04 -9.62 -4.59
N GLN A 213 -8.02 -10.39 -3.51
CA GLN A 213 -7.60 -9.91 -2.20
C GLN A 213 -6.15 -9.41 -2.19
N GLU A 214 -5.29 -9.98 -3.03
CA GLU A 214 -3.93 -9.51 -3.25
C GLU A 214 -3.90 -8.04 -3.67
N ARG A 215 -4.76 -7.64 -4.63
CA ARG A 215 -4.84 -6.24 -5.09
C ARG A 215 -5.31 -5.30 -3.98
N VAL A 216 -6.29 -5.74 -3.18
CA VAL A 216 -6.81 -4.96 -2.04
C VAL A 216 -5.70 -4.71 -1.03
N ILE A 217 -5.02 -5.77 -0.57
CA ILE A 217 -3.95 -5.67 0.43
C ILE A 217 -2.73 -4.91 -0.11
N GLU A 218 -2.39 -5.05 -1.38
CA GLU A 218 -1.32 -4.25 -2.00
C GLU A 218 -1.62 -2.76 -1.96
N GLU A 219 -2.85 -2.33 -2.26
CA GLU A 219 -3.23 -0.92 -2.15
C GLU A 219 -3.24 -0.44 -0.69
N MET A 220 -3.67 -1.27 0.27
CA MET A 220 -3.58 -0.96 1.70
C MET A 220 -2.12 -0.79 2.15
N LYS A 221 -1.20 -1.65 1.70
CA LYS A 221 0.24 -1.54 2.00
C LYS A 221 0.86 -0.30 1.38
N LYS A 222 0.47 0.06 0.15
CA LYS A 222 0.90 1.31 -0.49
C LYS A 222 0.38 2.53 0.29
N ALA A 223 -0.88 2.49 0.73
CA ALA A 223 -1.46 3.53 1.56
C ALA A 223 -0.70 3.66 2.89
N TRP A 224 -0.40 2.54 3.55
CA TRP A 224 0.42 2.52 4.77
C TRP A 224 1.75 3.25 4.61
N LYS A 225 2.45 3.01 3.50
CA LYS A 225 3.76 3.64 3.23
C LYS A 225 3.67 5.12 2.82
N GLN A 226 2.54 5.55 2.25
CA GLN A 226 2.41 6.84 1.58
C GLN A 226 1.48 7.81 2.30
N ALA A 227 0.53 7.33 3.11
CA ALA A 227 -0.42 8.19 3.79
C ALA A 227 0.29 9.10 4.81
N LYS A 228 -0.11 10.35 4.82
CA LYS A 228 0.31 11.32 5.84
C LYS A 228 -0.24 10.92 7.21
N ASP A 229 -1.48 10.44 7.23
CA ASP A 229 -2.16 9.81 8.35
C ASP A 229 -2.92 8.58 7.83
N TYR A 230 -2.54 7.38 8.30
CA TYR A 230 -3.19 6.15 7.86
C TYR A 230 -4.63 6.02 8.39
N ASN A 231 -4.93 6.65 9.52
CA ASN A 231 -6.30 6.68 10.04
C ASN A 231 -7.25 7.39 9.08
N HIS A 232 -6.79 8.40 8.34
CA HIS A 232 -7.57 9.03 7.28
C HIS A 232 -7.93 8.02 6.16
N TYR A 233 -7.00 7.11 5.82
CA TYR A 233 -7.27 6.03 4.87
C TYR A 233 -8.31 5.04 5.40
N LEU A 234 -8.16 4.59 6.64
CA LEU A 234 -9.08 3.65 7.28
C LEU A 234 -10.48 4.25 7.49
N ALA A 235 -10.57 5.54 7.77
CA ALA A 235 -11.85 6.24 7.96
C ALA A 235 -12.75 6.18 6.71
N PHE A 236 -12.18 6.10 5.51
CA PHE A 236 -12.97 5.94 4.29
C PHE A 236 -13.72 4.61 4.24
N PHE A 237 -13.14 3.52 4.76
CA PHE A 237 -13.82 2.22 4.79
C PHE A 237 -15.04 2.24 5.73
N THR A 238 -14.93 2.95 6.85
CA THR A 238 -16.06 3.17 7.76
C THR A 238 -17.10 4.10 7.14
N LYS A 239 -16.65 5.22 6.54
CA LYS A 239 -17.52 6.21 5.92
C LYS A 239 -18.41 5.62 4.82
N PHE A 240 -17.83 4.73 3.99
CA PHE A 240 -18.51 4.14 2.83
C PHE A 240 -19.02 2.70 3.07
N ASP A 241 -18.98 2.22 4.32
CA ASP A 241 -19.40 0.86 4.68
C ASP A 241 -18.71 -0.23 3.83
N MET A 242 -17.39 -0.17 3.76
CA MET A 242 -16.62 -1.06 2.88
C MET A 242 -15.81 -2.13 3.62
N TRP A 243 -15.92 -2.25 4.94
CA TRP A 243 -15.11 -3.20 5.70
C TRP A 243 -15.35 -4.66 5.30
N ASP A 244 -16.60 -5.05 5.04
CA ASP A 244 -16.90 -6.41 4.56
C ASP A 244 -16.40 -6.65 3.12
N GLN A 245 -16.21 -5.59 2.34
CA GLN A 245 -15.55 -5.69 1.03
C GLN A 245 -14.04 -5.95 1.14
N VAL A 246 -13.42 -5.55 2.24
CA VAL A 246 -11.97 -5.71 2.47
C VAL A 246 -11.67 -6.97 3.28
N PHE A 247 -12.44 -7.19 4.34
CA PHE A 247 -12.29 -8.33 5.27
C PHE A 247 -13.62 -9.08 5.44
N PRO A 248 -14.03 -9.88 4.45
CA PRO A 248 -15.34 -10.54 4.45
C PRO A 248 -15.58 -11.41 5.66
N GLY A 249 -16.79 -11.28 6.23
CA GLY A 249 -17.24 -12.12 7.33
C GLY A 249 -16.41 -11.95 8.61
N VAL A 250 -15.87 -10.75 8.83
CA VAL A 250 -15.15 -10.37 10.05
C VAL A 250 -15.67 -9.04 10.56
N GLU A 251 -16.04 -9.00 11.82
CA GLU A 251 -16.42 -7.76 12.50
C GLU A 251 -15.14 -6.95 12.81
N ILE A 252 -14.96 -5.84 12.11
CA ILE A 252 -13.80 -4.95 12.26
C ILE A 252 -14.08 -3.93 13.36
N ASN A 253 -13.11 -3.76 14.26
CA ASN A 253 -13.13 -2.65 15.20
C ASN A 253 -12.79 -1.34 14.46
N THR A 254 -13.72 -0.41 14.45
CA THR A 254 -13.58 0.88 13.74
C THR A 254 -13.03 2.01 14.60
N ASP A 255 -12.77 1.76 15.89
CA ASP A 255 -12.08 2.71 16.75
C ASP A 255 -10.61 2.82 16.30
N LEU A 256 -10.24 3.97 15.80
CA LEU A 256 -8.90 4.21 15.26
C LEU A 256 -7.89 4.46 16.37
N VAL A 257 -6.67 3.97 16.19
CA VAL A 257 -5.56 4.16 17.14
C VAL A 257 -4.44 4.98 16.49
N ASN A 258 -3.80 5.83 17.28
CA ASN A 258 -2.66 6.61 16.82
C ASN A 258 -1.38 5.78 16.96
N SER A 259 -1.04 5.01 15.93
CA SER A 259 0.17 4.19 15.86
C SER A 259 0.79 4.27 14.47
N LYS A 260 2.12 4.17 14.42
CA LYS A 260 2.90 4.00 13.18
C LYS A 260 3.36 2.54 12.99
N ASP A 261 3.01 1.65 13.88
CA ASP A 261 3.28 0.22 13.75
C ASP A 261 2.08 -0.46 13.06
N PHE A 262 2.33 -1.02 11.88
CA PHE A 262 1.33 -1.74 11.09
C PHE A 262 0.67 -2.87 11.90
N VAL A 263 1.47 -3.61 12.68
CA VAL A 263 0.97 -4.73 13.49
C VAL A 263 0.01 -4.23 14.55
N VAL A 264 0.33 -3.12 15.23
CA VAL A 264 -0.53 -2.52 16.26
C VAL A 264 -1.87 -2.05 15.67
N VAL A 265 -1.84 -1.32 14.54
CA VAL A 265 -3.06 -0.85 13.88
C VAL A 265 -3.93 -2.01 13.41
N PHE A 266 -3.33 -3.04 12.78
CA PHE A 266 -4.08 -4.20 12.32
C PHE A 266 -4.57 -5.07 13.47
N THR A 267 -3.81 -5.20 14.57
CA THR A 267 -4.30 -5.85 15.79
C THR A 267 -5.56 -5.15 16.30
N ASN A 268 -5.58 -3.83 16.30
CA ASN A 268 -6.75 -3.07 16.73
C ASN A 268 -7.96 -3.29 15.82
N LEU A 269 -7.77 -3.38 14.50
CA LEU A 269 -8.86 -3.71 13.56
C LEU A 269 -9.50 -5.07 13.89
N PHE A 270 -8.71 -6.06 14.28
CA PHE A 270 -9.17 -7.41 14.61
C PHE A 270 -9.42 -7.65 16.10
N LYS A 271 -9.46 -6.61 16.94
CA LYS A 271 -9.55 -6.67 18.41
C LYS A 271 -10.71 -7.56 18.94
N ASN A 272 -11.84 -7.55 18.25
CA ASN A 272 -13.04 -8.27 18.66
C ASN A 272 -13.15 -9.67 18.03
N VAL A 273 -12.20 -10.06 17.19
CA VAL A 273 -12.24 -11.33 16.46
C VAL A 273 -11.73 -12.48 17.34
N ASP A 274 -12.36 -13.65 17.21
CA ASP A 274 -11.85 -14.87 17.81
C ASP A 274 -10.50 -15.25 17.15
N THR A 275 -9.49 -15.51 17.98
CA THR A 275 -8.15 -15.89 17.51
C THR A 275 -8.07 -17.31 16.95
N ASN A 276 -9.08 -18.14 17.19
CA ASN A 276 -9.14 -19.49 16.64
C ASN A 276 -9.15 -19.44 15.10
N ARG A 277 -8.15 -20.04 14.47
CA ARG A 277 -7.91 -20.00 13.00
C ARG A 277 -7.70 -18.61 12.40
N LEU A 278 -7.59 -17.55 13.20
CA LEU A 278 -7.40 -16.20 12.68
C LEU A 278 -6.10 -16.08 11.87
N GLU A 279 -4.99 -16.68 12.33
CA GLU A 279 -3.73 -16.67 11.58
C GLU A 279 -3.92 -17.24 10.17
N THR A 280 -4.57 -18.41 10.06
CA THR A 280 -4.87 -19.02 8.76
C THR A 280 -5.72 -18.12 7.88
N LYS A 281 -6.75 -17.47 8.45
CA LYS A 281 -7.64 -16.57 7.74
C LYS A 281 -6.89 -15.31 7.26
N LEU A 282 -6.06 -14.71 8.11
CA LEU A 282 -5.24 -13.55 7.76
C LEU A 282 -4.30 -13.85 6.58
N VAL A 283 -3.67 -15.04 6.57
CA VAL A 283 -2.71 -15.41 5.53
C VAL A 283 -3.41 -15.89 4.26
N GLN A 284 -4.35 -16.82 4.37
CA GLN A 284 -4.93 -17.51 3.20
C GLN A 284 -6.05 -16.71 2.54
N GLU A 285 -6.92 -16.08 3.33
CA GLU A 285 -8.06 -15.33 2.80
C GLU A 285 -7.70 -13.86 2.58
N PHE A 286 -7.06 -13.20 3.58
CA PHE A 286 -6.78 -11.76 3.54
C PHE A 286 -5.39 -11.40 3.00
N ARG A 287 -4.55 -12.39 2.66
CA ARG A 287 -3.23 -12.17 2.06
C ARG A 287 -2.29 -11.27 2.87
N ILE A 288 -2.47 -11.25 4.18
CA ILE A 288 -1.52 -10.62 5.10
C ILE A 288 -0.28 -11.51 5.22
N GLU A 289 0.89 -10.90 5.26
CA GLU A 289 2.16 -11.62 5.40
C GLU A 289 2.17 -12.47 6.68
N ILE A 290 2.66 -13.71 6.58
CA ILE A 290 2.62 -14.67 7.69
C ILE A 290 3.30 -14.14 8.97
N GLU A 291 4.37 -13.36 8.83
CA GLU A 291 5.06 -12.76 9.96
C GLU A 291 4.18 -11.75 10.70
N ASN A 292 3.48 -10.90 9.94
CA ASN A 292 2.54 -9.92 10.51
C ASN A 292 1.31 -10.61 11.10
N ALA A 293 0.77 -11.63 10.43
CA ALA A 293 -0.36 -12.41 10.92
C ALA A 293 -0.05 -13.07 12.28
N LYS A 294 1.12 -13.68 12.43
CA LYS A 294 1.57 -14.26 13.71
C LYS A 294 1.67 -13.22 14.82
N LYS A 295 2.23 -12.04 14.52
CA LYS A 295 2.34 -10.94 15.50
C LYS A 295 0.96 -10.41 15.92
N ILE A 296 0.05 -10.23 14.98
CA ILE A 296 -1.34 -9.80 15.24
C ILE A 296 -2.03 -10.79 16.18
N VAL A 297 -2.00 -12.09 15.85
CA VAL A 297 -2.64 -13.13 16.67
C VAL A 297 -2.00 -13.20 18.05
N PHE A 298 -0.67 -13.10 18.13
CA PHE A 298 0.03 -13.07 19.41
C PHE A 298 -0.43 -11.90 20.30
N LEU A 299 -0.55 -10.68 19.79
CA LEU A 299 -1.00 -9.53 20.57
C LEU A 299 -2.44 -9.66 21.04
N LEU A 300 -3.32 -10.24 20.22
CA LEU A 300 -4.71 -10.53 20.61
C LEU A 300 -4.79 -11.59 21.73
N GLU A 301 -3.97 -12.65 21.66
CA GLU A 301 -3.88 -13.67 22.70
C GLU A 301 -3.26 -13.10 23.98
N LEU A 302 -2.22 -12.28 23.85
CA LEU A 302 -1.59 -11.59 24.98
C LEU A 302 -2.59 -10.74 25.76
N SER A 303 -3.48 -10.03 25.06
CA SER A 303 -4.52 -9.20 25.70
C SER A 303 -5.49 -10.00 26.58
N LYS A 304 -5.59 -11.31 26.36
CA LYS A 304 -6.47 -12.26 27.08
C LYS A 304 -5.68 -13.18 28.00
N MET A 305 -4.37 -12.93 28.19
CA MET A 305 -3.43 -13.78 28.92
C MET A 305 -3.91 -14.02 30.35
N LYS A 306 -3.79 -15.28 30.80
CA LYS A 306 -3.82 -15.68 32.20
C LYS A 306 -2.42 -16.10 32.63
N VAL A 307 -2.19 -16.17 33.93
CA VAL A 307 -0.86 -16.53 34.49
C VAL A 307 -0.40 -17.90 33.97
N GLU A 308 -1.32 -18.82 33.78
CA GLU A 308 -1.08 -20.18 33.29
C GLU A 308 -0.56 -20.21 31.83
N ASP A 309 -0.73 -19.13 31.08
CA ASP A 309 -0.35 -19.03 29.66
C ASP A 309 1.09 -18.51 29.48
N VAL A 310 1.75 -18.06 30.55
CA VAL A 310 3.03 -17.34 30.50
C VAL A 310 4.09 -18.00 29.65
N LEU A 311 4.32 -19.30 29.82
CA LEU A 311 5.37 -20.03 29.10
C LEU A 311 4.99 -20.27 27.64
N ASP A 312 3.72 -20.56 27.35
CA ASP A 312 3.24 -20.80 26.00
C ASP A 312 3.25 -19.51 25.18
N LEU A 313 2.83 -18.40 25.75
CA LEU A 313 2.91 -17.06 25.11
C LEU A 313 4.35 -16.61 24.92
N PHE A 314 5.25 -16.90 25.87
CA PHE A 314 6.67 -16.59 25.69
C PHE A 314 7.27 -17.35 24.47
N ARG A 315 6.94 -18.62 24.29
CA ARG A 315 7.36 -19.39 23.11
C ARG A 315 6.79 -18.81 21.82
N LYS A 316 5.51 -18.46 21.80
CA LYS A 316 4.87 -17.80 20.64
C LYS A 316 5.55 -16.46 20.33
N ARG A 317 5.86 -15.64 21.33
CA ARG A 317 6.59 -14.38 21.16
C ARG A 317 7.91 -14.58 20.44
N GLN A 318 8.68 -15.59 20.82
CA GLN A 318 9.94 -15.92 20.15
C GLN A 318 9.73 -16.39 18.69
N GLN A 319 8.70 -17.20 18.45
CA GLN A 319 8.40 -17.70 17.11
C GLN A 319 7.96 -16.60 16.12
N CYS A 320 7.25 -15.58 16.59
CA CYS A 320 6.82 -14.46 15.74
C CYS A 320 7.82 -13.30 15.69
N ALA A 321 8.91 -13.36 16.48
CA ALA A 321 9.95 -12.33 16.53
C ALA A 321 9.41 -10.89 16.72
N ILE A 322 8.38 -10.74 17.58
CA ILE A 322 7.80 -9.43 17.89
C ILE A 322 8.70 -8.68 18.88
N THR A 323 8.83 -7.37 18.71
CA THR A 323 9.66 -6.53 19.58
C THR A 323 8.93 -6.11 20.84
N ASP A 324 9.69 -5.81 21.90
CA ASP A 324 9.14 -5.26 23.13
C ASP A 324 8.42 -3.94 22.89
N ALA A 325 8.96 -3.10 22.00
CA ALA A 325 8.37 -1.83 21.62
C ALA A 325 6.97 -2.00 21.02
N THR A 326 6.78 -2.94 20.09
CA THR A 326 5.46 -3.24 19.51
C THR A 326 4.48 -3.75 20.54
N ILE A 327 4.93 -4.60 21.49
CA ILE A 327 4.09 -5.11 22.58
C ILE A 327 3.65 -3.97 23.51
N LEU A 328 4.58 -3.14 23.96
CA LEU A 328 4.29 -2.04 24.86
C LEU A 328 3.37 -1.00 24.21
N GLU A 329 3.61 -0.66 22.94
CA GLU A 329 2.74 0.23 22.18
C GLU A 329 1.32 -0.33 22.08
N TRP A 330 1.16 -1.65 21.80
CA TRP A 330 -0.14 -2.28 21.80
C TRP A 330 -0.85 -2.21 23.15
N LEU A 331 -0.16 -2.49 24.25
CA LEU A 331 -0.72 -2.41 25.61
C LEU A 331 -1.18 -0.98 25.93
N GLU A 332 -0.44 0.01 25.48
CA GLU A 332 -0.79 1.42 25.64
C GLU A 332 -2.05 1.79 24.85
N VAL A 333 -2.07 1.56 23.54
CA VAL A 333 -3.19 1.97 22.67
C VAL A 333 -4.47 1.17 22.93
N SER A 334 -4.35 -0.07 23.43
CA SER A 334 -5.50 -0.91 23.81
C SER A 334 -6.05 -0.60 25.21
N ASN A 335 -5.44 0.34 25.95
CA ASN A 335 -5.72 0.63 27.36
C ASN A 335 -5.67 -0.62 28.26
N ASN A 336 -4.79 -1.56 27.95
CA ASN A 336 -4.64 -2.83 28.67
C ASN A 336 -3.29 -2.91 29.42
N GLN A 337 -2.96 -1.85 30.16
CA GLN A 337 -1.73 -1.76 30.95
C GLN A 337 -1.93 -2.38 32.34
N ASN A 338 -2.25 -3.67 32.43
CA ASN A 338 -2.22 -4.34 33.73
C ASN A 338 -0.79 -4.82 34.05
N ASP A 339 -0.46 -4.88 35.34
CA ASP A 339 0.88 -5.25 35.81
C ASP A 339 1.35 -6.60 35.27
N MET A 340 0.45 -7.57 35.12
CA MET A 340 0.77 -8.89 34.60
C MET A 340 1.30 -8.83 33.17
N LEU A 341 0.66 -8.05 32.28
CA LEU A 341 1.07 -7.93 30.88
C LEU A 341 2.40 -7.15 30.75
N VAL A 342 2.57 -6.10 31.56
CA VAL A 342 3.84 -5.35 31.60
C VAL A 342 4.97 -6.26 32.10
N LYS A 343 4.75 -7.02 33.17
CA LYS A 343 5.72 -8.00 33.69
C LYS A 343 6.03 -9.12 32.71
N PHE A 344 5.06 -9.52 31.88
CA PHE A 344 5.30 -10.49 30.81
C PHE A 344 6.34 -10.00 29.77
N VAL A 345 6.43 -8.70 29.51
CA VAL A 345 7.45 -8.17 28.58
C VAL A 345 8.87 -8.42 29.11
N GLU A 346 9.06 -8.32 30.42
CA GLU A 346 10.34 -8.54 31.12
C GLU A 346 10.61 -10.03 31.38
N TYR A 347 9.58 -10.89 31.30
CA TYR A 347 9.67 -12.31 31.66
C TYR A 347 10.60 -13.09 30.72
N LYS A 348 11.47 -13.90 31.35
CA LYS A 348 12.34 -14.87 30.68
C LYS A 348 12.31 -16.18 31.46
N PRO A 349 12.06 -17.34 30.82
CA PRO A 349 12.12 -18.62 31.47
C PRO A 349 13.52 -18.90 32.05
N THR A 350 13.57 -19.39 33.23
CA THR A 350 14.83 -19.70 33.95
C THR A 350 14.95 -21.16 34.38
N THR A 351 13.90 -21.96 34.16
CA THR A 351 13.92 -23.38 34.55
C THR A 351 14.80 -24.21 33.63
N SER A 352 15.82 -24.84 34.23
CA SER A 352 16.73 -25.73 33.51
C SER A 352 16.08 -27.10 33.23
N SER A 353 15.90 -27.43 31.94
CA SER A 353 15.44 -28.76 31.55
C SER A 353 16.45 -29.85 31.94
N GLN A 354 17.75 -29.53 31.91
CA GLN A 354 18.82 -30.49 32.26
C GLN A 354 18.77 -30.89 33.74
N GLU A 355 18.58 -29.91 34.62
CA GLU A 355 18.44 -30.17 36.08
C GLU A 355 17.24 -31.08 36.37
N LEU A 356 16.09 -30.80 35.72
CA LEU A 356 14.90 -31.63 35.91
C LEU A 356 15.08 -33.06 35.34
N MET A 357 15.82 -33.21 34.25
CA MET A 357 16.15 -34.54 33.72
C MET A 357 17.04 -35.33 34.69
N MET A 358 17.99 -34.67 35.35
CA MET A 358 18.80 -35.31 36.41
C MET A 358 17.95 -35.72 37.61
N LEU A 359 16.85 -35.03 37.89
CA LEU A 359 15.87 -35.41 38.92
C LEU A 359 14.88 -36.48 38.45
N GLY A 360 15.04 -37.04 37.22
CA GLY A 360 14.27 -38.14 36.72
C GLY A 360 13.05 -37.79 35.86
N PHE A 361 12.75 -36.52 35.64
CA PHE A 361 11.64 -36.08 34.76
C PHE A 361 11.99 -36.33 33.29
N LYS A 362 11.06 -36.90 32.51
CA LYS A 362 11.26 -37.21 31.07
C LYS A 362 9.97 -36.96 30.28
N GLY A 363 10.12 -36.72 28.98
CA GLY A 363 9.02 -36.61 28.04
C GLY A 363 7.93 -35.61 28.48
N ARG A 364 6.68 -36.07 28.55
CA ARG A 364 5.52 -35.25 28.91
C ARG A 364 5.62 -34.70 30.34
N ASP A 365 6.11 -35.51 31.30
CA ASP A 365 6.19 -35.09 32.71
C ASP A 365 7.23 -33.98 32.92
N LEU A 366 8.34 -34.01 32.16
CA LEU A 366 9.30 -32.94 32.11
C LEU A 366 8.66 -31.62 31.64
N GLY A 367 7.87 -31.64 30.55
CA GLY A 367 7.18 -30.48 30.02
C GLY A 367 6.18 -29.88 31.01
N ILE A 368 5.41 -30.74 31.71
CA ILE A 368 4.46 -30.32 32.75
C ILE A 368 5.22 -29.66 33.91
N LYS A 369 6.30 -30.27 34.37
CA LYS A 369 7.06 -29.75 35.50
C LYS A 369 7.73 -28.39 35.21
N ILE A 370 8.28 -28.22 34.01
CA ILE A 370 8.79 -26.92 33.55
C ILE A 370 7.68 -25.87 33.60
N LYS A 371 6.50 -26.20 33.05
CA LYS A 371 5.37 -25.26 33.01
C LYS A 371 4.92 -24.86 34.41
N GLU A 372 4.78 -25.78 35.35
CA GLU A 372 4.41 -25.51 36.73
C GLU A 372 5.42 -24.54 37.40
N LEU A 373 6.71 -24.85 37.29
CA LEU A 373 7.76 -24.02 37.90
C LEU A 373 7.83 -22.60 37.33
N GLU A 374 7.67 -22.49 36.02
CA GLU A 374 7.68 -21.17 35.37
C GLU A 374 6.43 -20.34 35.70
N ILE A 375 5.25 -20.97 35.89
CA ILE A 375 4.04 -20.30 36.40
C ILE A 375 4.30 -19.79 37.84
N GLU A 376 4.89 -20.59 38.71
CA GLU A 376 5.22 -20.16 40.10
C GLU A 376 6.19 -18.99 40.11
N LYS A 377 7.25 -19.05 39.31
CA LYS A 377 8.22 -17.96 39.16
C LYS A 377 7.57 -16.68 38.65
N PHE A 378 6.72 -16.79 37.66
CA PHE A 378 6.02 -15.62 37.14
C PHE A 378 5.06 -15.03 38.17
N LYS A 379 4.34 -15.84 38.94
CA LYS A 379 3.54 -15.36 40.07
C LYS A 379 4.35 -14.58 41.12
N GLN A 380 5.61 -14.94 41.32
CA GLN A 380 6.51 -14.20 42.25
C GLN A 380 6.98 -12.86 41.66
N MET A 381 6.88 -12.65 40.35
CA MET A 381 7.19 -11.37 39.68
C MET A 381 6.01 -10.39 39.75
N LEU A 382 4.78 -10.88 39.94
CA LEU A 382 3.57 -10.07 40.07
C LEU A 382 3.42 -9.45 41.44
#